data_c0e7576084ec16b9c5b35ac3d8a3af03
#
_entry.id   c0e7576084ec16b9c5b35ac3d8a3af03
#
_cell.length_a   1.000
_cell.length_b   1.000
_cell.length_c   1.000
_cell.angle_alpha   90.00
_cell.angle_beta   90.00
_cell.angle_gamma   90.00
#
_symmetry.space_group_name_H-M   'P 1'
#
loop_
_entity.id
_entity.type
_entity.pdbx_description
1 polymer ?
#
loop_
_entity_poly.entity_id
_entity_poly.type
_entity_poly.pdbx_seq_one_letter_code
_entity_poly.pdbx_strand_id
1 'polypeptide(L)'
;MIESFLKDTFPRHYGVDPNMVNVPIERIQEPFSKADGKACNDAASIRYNEKGVFDKYREVCSACDKVVLKVDNKGHEITIVEFENYINSLPNNQIAESRCDLLMTDGYPHNKIVFCDLCCYDEKYIEPNSGHRSEGKRAFARKQMEESIEMFMGVDVLNLYILTYPEKVCLFAYRAYNAIQKPVKAQRGNVENNMQAMMVTPSSVSGSIVTENKVMNHNFIFVQNKYPTVYNW
;
A
#
# COMPACT_ATOMS: atom_id res chain seq x y z
N MET A 1 15.95 -13.41 -0.91
CA MET A 1 16.99 -12.47 -0.43
C MET A 1 16.42 -11.42 0.50
N ILE A 2 15.41 -10.63 0.11
CA ILE A 2 14.79 -9.61 1.01
C ILE A 2 14.30 -10.22 2.34
N GLU A 3 13.68 -11.39 2.31
CA GLU A 3 13.19 -12.11 3.49
C GLU A 3 14.30 -12.39 4.52
N SER A 4 15.47 -12.87 4.06
CA SER A 4 16.60 -13.16 4.97
C SER A 4 17.14 -11.89 5.62
N PHE A 5 17.18 -10.78 4.89
CA PHE A 5 17.58 -9.50 5.45
C PHE A 5 16.61 -9.00 6.53
N LEU A 6 15.31 -9.08 6.25
CA LEU A 6 14.28 -8.68 7.20
C LEU A 6 14.16 -9.65 8.40
N LYS A 7 14.52 -10.92 8.21
CA LYS A 7 14.50 -11.92 9.29
C LYS A 7 15.69 -11.78 10.25
N ASP A 8 16.87 -11.42 9.73
CA ASP A 8 18.11 -11.44 10.51
C ASP A 8 18.80 -10.07 10.60
N THR A 9 19.22 -9.50 9.48
CA THR A 9 20.12 -8.34 9.45
C THR A 9 19.44 -7.06 9.96
N PHE A 10 18.24 -6.79 9.50
CA PHE A 10 17.47 -5.61 9.88
C PHE A 10 17.13 -5.61 11.39
N PRO A 11 16.55 -6.69 11.97
CA PRO A 11 16.28 -6.72 13.39
C PRO A 11 17.53 -6.54 14.26
N ARG A 12 18.64 -7.20 13.93
CA ARG A 12 19.90 -7.06 14.67
C ARG A 12 20.42 -5.64 14.69
N HIS A 13 20.33 -4.92 13.57
CA HIS A 13 20.73 -3.52 13.48
C HIS A 13 19.98 -2.66 14.50
N TYR A 14 18.71 -2.95 14.73
CA TYR A 14 17.87 -2.26 15.71
C TYR A 14 17.82 -2.93 17.09
N GLY A 15 18.74 -3.84 17.38
CA GLY A 15 18.85 -4.48 18.68
C GLY A 15 17.72 -5.48 19.00
N VAL A 16 17.07 -6.03 17.97
CA VAL A 16 16.00 -7.02 18.12
C VAL A 16 16.53 -8.43 17.85
N ASP A 17 16.15 -9.39 18.69
CA ASP A 17 16.49 -10.81 18.47
C ASP A 17 15.76 -11.36 17.22
N PRO A 18 16.48 -11.84 16.21
CA PRO A 18 15.89 -12.40 14.99
C PRO A 18 14.93 -13.58 15.23
N ASN A 19 15.12 -14.32 16.33
CA ASN A 19 14.23 -15.43 16.66
C ASN A 19 12.81 -14.99 17.05
N MET A 20 12.66 -13.73 17.46
CA MET A 20 11.37 -13.15 17.83
C MET A 20 10.65 -12.48 16.65
N VAL A 21 11.28 -12.47 15.46
CA VAL A 21 10.78 -11.74 14.30
C VAL A 21 9.98 -12.65 13.37
N ASN A 22 8.76 -12.23 13.05
CA ASN A 22 7.98 -12.79 11.96
C ASN A 22 7.91 -11.79 10.81
N VAL A 23 8.31 -12.22 9.61
CA VAL A 23 8.23 -11.38 8.41
C VAL A 23 6.95 -11.73 7.66
N PRO A 24 5.94 -10.85 7.63
CA PRO A 24 4.71 -11.08 6.89
C PRO A 24 4.98 -10.89 5.39
N ILE A 25 5.32 -11.98 4.72
CA ILE A 25 5.76 -12.00 3.34
C ILE A 25 4.85 -12.88 2.48
N GLU A 26 4.59 -12.41 1.29
CA GLU A 26 3.79 -13.10 0.27
C GLU A 26 4.51 -13.06 -1.07
N ARG A 27 4.39 -14.12 -1.90
CA ARG A 27 4.92 -14.17 -3.26
C ARG A 27 3.78 -14.45 -4.22
N ILE A 28 3.64 -13.59 -5.22
CA ILE A 28 2.53 -13.63 -6.16
C ILE A 28 3.08 -13.58 -7.60
N GLN A 29 2.66 -14.52 -8.44
CA GLN A 29 2.98 -14.55 -9.87
C GLN A 29 1.83 -14.07 -10.75
N GLU A 30 0.62 -13.98 -10.18
CA GLU A 30 -0.59 -13.57 -10.88
C GLU A 30 -0.91 -12.10 -10.60
N PRO A 31 -1.64 -11.42 -11.48
CA PRO A 31 -2.16 -10.09 -11.18
C PRO A 31 -2.97 -10.07 -9.87
N PHE A 32 -2.80 -9.06 -9.05
CA PHE A 32 -3.36 -9.00 -7.71
C PHE A 32 -3.96 -7.64 -7.35
N SER A 33 -4.68 -7.59 -6.25
CA SER A 33 -5.25 -6.36 -5.69
C SER A 33 -4.90 -6.24 -4.21
N LYS A 34 -4.77 -5.00 -3.74
CA LYS A 34 -4.60 -4.68 -2.33
C LYS A 34 -5.62 -3.63 -1.88
N ALA A 35 -6.09 -3.77 -0.65
CA ALA A 35 -7.04 -2.85 -0.02
C ALA A 35 -6.40 -2.10 1.13
N ASP A 36 -6.84 -0.87 1.36
CA ASP A 36 -6.51 -0.13 2.58
C ASP A 36 -7.35 -0.68 3.75
N GLY A 37 -6.76 -1.56 4.54
CA GLY A 37 -7.41 -2.20 5.67
C GLY A 37 -7.84 -1.24 6.78
N LYS A 38 -7.20 -0.08 6.89
CA LYS A 38 -7.52 0.95 7.89
C LYS A 38 -8.79 1.74 7.55
N ALA A 39 -9.15 1.80 6.27
CA ALA A 39 -10.31 2.56 5.80
C ALA A 39 -11.64 1.84 6.05
N CYS A 40 -11.63 0.59 6.50
CA CYS A 40 -12.83 -0.18 6.77
C CYS A 40 -13.10 -0.25 8.27
N ASN A 41 -14.33 0.16 8.65
CA ASN A 41 -14.78 0.07 10.04
C ASN A 41 -14.99 -1.37 10.52
N ASP A 42 -15.03 -2.34 9.59
CA ASP A 42 -15.19 -3.76 9.88
C ASP A 42 -13.84 -4.46 9.74
N ALA A 43 -12.91 -4.05 10.57
CA ALA A 43 -11.52 -4.47 10.53
C ALA A 43 -11.32 -6.00 10.60
N ALA A 44 -12.31 -6.73 11.13
CA ALA A 44 -12.25 -8.18 11.20
C ALA A 44 -12.46 -8.87 9.84
N SER A 45 -13.20 -8.26 8.93
CA SER A 45 -13.54 -8.85 7.64
C SER A 45 -12.54 -8.56 6.53
N ILE A 46 -11.62 -7.59 6.74
CA ILE A 46 -10.72 -7.13 5.70
C ILE A 46 -9.29 -7.56 5.90
N ARG A 47 -8.91 -7.88 7.09
CA ARG A 47 -7.59 -8.41 7.32
C ARG A 47 -7.49 -9.73 6.58
N TYR A 48 -7.22 -9.57 5.27
CA TYR A 48 -6.78 -10.66 4.44
C TYR A 48 -7.66 -11.91 4.58
N ASN A 49 -8.12 -12.47 3.51
CA ASN A 49 -8.54 -13.86 3.62
C ASN A 49 -7.43 -14.56 4.44
N GLU A 50 -7.73 -15.57 5.20
CA GLU A 50 -6.79 -16.28 6.11
C GLU A 50 -5.43 -16.64 5.48
N LYS A 51 -5.23 -16.39 4.19
CA LYS A 51 -4.03 -16.64 3.41
C LYS A 51 -3.32 -15.38 2.91
N GLY A 52 -3.86 -14.19 3.12
CA GLY A 52 -3.24 -12.94 2.65
C GLY A 52 -3.23 -12.76 1.13
N VAL A 53 -3.83 -13.67 0.37
CA VAL A 53 -3.81 -13.69 -1.09
C VAL A 53 -5.14 -13.22 -1.62
N PHE A 54 -5.09 -12.30 -2.57
CA PHE A 54 -6.29 -11.86 -3.29
C PHE A 54 -6.32 -12.52 -4.66
N ASP A 55 -7.48 -13.03 -5.01
CA ASP A 55 -7.72 -13.45 -6.39
C ASP A 55 -7.55 -12.26 -7.34
N LYS A 56 -7.21 -12.55 -8.57
CA LYS A 56 -7.03 -11.57 -9.63
C LYS A 56 -8.18 -10.54 -9.63
N TYR A 57 -7.85 -9.30 -9.24
CA TYR A 57 -8.78 -8.16 -9.17
C TYR A 57 -10.04 -8.40 -8.32
N ARG A 58 -10.03 -9.42 -7.48
CA ARG A 58 -11.16 -9.67 -6.59
C ARG A 58 -11.22 -8.62 -5.49
N GLU A 59 -12.42 -8.17 -5.21
CA GLU A 59 -12.68 -7.26 -4.10
C GLU A 59 -12.47 -7.97 -2.76
N VAL A 60 -11.69 -7.35 -1.89
CA VAL A 60 -11.28 -7.97 -0.61
C VAL A 60 -12.39 -7.93 0.41
N CYS A 61 -13.18 -6.89 0.38
CA CYS A 61 -14.31 -6.71 1.28
C CYS A 61 -15.58 -6.50 0.48
N SER A 62 -16.47 -7.49 0.50
CA SER A 62 -17.78 -7.40 -0.14
C SER A 62 -18.68 -6.31 0.46
N ALA A 63 -18.41 -5.92 1.73
CA ALA A 63 -19.22 -4.92 2.41
C ALA A 63 -18.80 -3.47 2.11
N CYS A 64 -17.51 -3.23 1.81
CA CYS A 64 -17.00 -1.87 1.64
C CYS A 64 -16.21 -1.64 0.35
N ASP A 65 -15.86 -2.69 -0.39
CA ASP A 65 -15.16 -2.60 -1.67
C ASP A 65 -13.96 -1.61 -1.63
N LYS A 66 -13.04 -1.82 -0.68
CA LYS A 66 -11.95 -0.90 -0.39
C LYS A 66 -10.65 -1.22 -1.11
N VAL A 67 -10.71 -1.86 -2.26
CA VAL A 67 -9.54 -2.04 -3.12
C VAL A 67 -9.04 -0.68 -3.59
N VAL A 68 -7.76 -0.42 -3.39
CA VAL A 68 -7.10 0.83 -3.79
C VAL A 68 -6.01 0.62 -4.82
N LEU A 69 -5.42 -0.58 -4.87
CA LEU A 69 -4.35 -0.93 -5.79
C LEU A 69 -4.71 -2.19 -6.56
N LYS A 70 -4.57 -2.13 -7.88
CA LYS A 70 -4.59 -3.27 -8.79
C LYS A 70 -3.24 -3.33 -9.49
N VAL A 71 -2.60 -4.49 -9.48
CA VAL A 71 -1.28 -4.69 -10.10
C VAL A 71 -1.36 -5.76 -11.18
N ASP A 72 -0.88 -5.44 -12.36
CA ASP A 72 -0.55 -6.41 -13.39
C ASP A 72 0.97 -6.62 -13.40
N ASN A 73 1.41 -7.74 -12.83
CA ASN A 73 2.82 -8.07 -12.67
C ASN A 73 3.45 -8.70 -13.94
N LYS A 74 2.70 -8.79 -15.03
CA LYS A 74 3.18 -9.36 -16.32
C LYS A 74 3.79 -10.77 -16.20
N GLY A 75 3.33 -11.54 -15.19
CA GLY A 75 3.85 -12.88 -14.90
C GLY A 75 5.18 -12.91 -14.12
N HIS A 76 5.70 -11.76 -13.70
CA HIS A 76 6.83 -11.71 -12.78
C HIS A 76 6.41 -12.12 -11.38
N GLU A 77 7.25 -12.88 -10.69
CA GLU A 77 7.04 -13.13 -9.27
C GLU A 77 7.34 -11.86 -8.47
N ILE A 78 6.35 -11.37 -7.75
CA ILE A 78 6.48 -10.23 -6.86
C ILE A 78 6.47 -10.71 -5.41
N THR A 79 7.50 -10.34 -4.68
CA THR A 79 7.57 -10.50 -3.24
C THR A 79 6.99 -9.27 -2.58
N ILE A 80 5.97 -9.45 -1.76
CA ILE A 80 5.28 -8.38 -1.03
C ILE A 80 5.53 -8.59 0.46
N VAL A 81 5.99 -7.54 1.13
CA VAL A 81 6.13 -7.48 2.58
C VAL A 81 5.10 -6.48 3.09
N GLU A 82 4.29 -6.85 4.06
CA GLU A 82 3.45 -5.92 4.82
C GLU A 82 4.34 -5.13 5.79
N PHE A 83 4.94 -4.07 5.26
CA PHE A 83 6.06 -3.42 5.91
C PHE A 83 5.66 -2.72 7.21
N GLU A 84 4.51 -2.04 7.24
CA GLU A 84 3.99 -1.47 8.48
C GLU A 84 3.74 -2.55 9.54
N ASN A 85 3.11 -3.67 9.16
CA ASN A 85 2.85 -4.77 10.09
C ASN A 85 4.14 -5.41 10.58
N TYR A 86 5.12 -5.57 9.69
CA TYR A 86 6.44 -6.06 10.04
C TYR A 86 7.10 -5.18 11.11
N ILE A 87 7.20 -3.87 10.88
CA ILE A 87 7.81 -2.94 11.83
C ILE A 87 7.03 -2.90 13.15
N ASN A 88 5.69 -2.90 13.09
CA ASN A 88 4.85 -2.92 14.29
C ASN A 88 5.02 -4.20 15.14
N SER A 89 5.44 -5.30 14.53
CA SER A 89 5.68 -6.56 15.22
C SER A 89 7.02 -6.61 15.95
N LEU A 90 7.93 -5.69 15.65
CA LEU A 90 9.23 -5.64 16.31
C LEU A 90 9.09 -5.13 17.75
N PRO A 91 9.76 -5.77 18.73
CA PRO A 91 9.61 -5.43 20.16
C PRO A 91 9.97 -3.98 20.51
N ASN A 92 10.84 -3.36 19.73
CA ASN A 92 11.27 -1.98 19.92
C ASN A 92 10.49 -1.05 19.01
N ASN A 93 9.35 -0.53 19.45
CA ASN A 93 8.50 0.39 18.69
C ASN A 93 9.11 1.76 18.33
N GLN A 94 10.40 1.97 18.62
CA GLN A 94 11.10 3.24 18.41
C GLN A 94 11.76 3.37 17.03
N ILE A 95 11.55 2.42 16.12
CA ILE A 95 12.31 2.35 14.87
C ILE A 95 11.88 3.45 13.89
N ALA A 96 10.60 3.78 13.80
CA ALA A 96 10.08 4.93 13.06
C ALA A 96 8.66 5.30 13.51
N GLU A 97 8.33 6.60 13.48
CA GLU A 97 6.97 7.08 13.77
C GLU A 97 6.02 6.86 12.59
N SER A 98 6.53 7.00 11.38
CA SER A 98 5.75 6.86 10.13
C SER A 98 6.36 5.78 9.24
N ARG A 99 5.52 4.99 8.59
CA ARG A 99 5.95 3.90 7.72
C ARG A 99 4.92 3.64 6.64
N CYS A 100 5.39 3.23 5.46
CA CYS A 100 4.51 2.82 4.37
C CYS A 100 3.88 1.45 4.66
N ASP A 101 2.79 1.15 3.98
CA ASP A 101 2.06 -0.10 4.18
C ASP A 101 2.81 -1.31 3.62
N LEU A 102 3.35 -1.20 2.40
CA LEU A 102 3.93 -2.32 1.67
C LEU A 102 5.34 -2.01 1.15
N LEU A 103 6.19 -3.03 1.16
CA LEU A 103 7.41 -3.11 0.37
C LEU A 103 7.25 -4.23 -0.65
N MET A 104 7.42 -3.91 -1.93
CA MET A 104 7.29 -4.88 -3.02
C MET A 104 8.59 -4.94 -3.82
N THR A 105 9.02 -6.15 -4.17
CA THR A 105 10.23 -6.38 -4.98
C THR A 105 9.99 -7.52 -5.95
N ASP A 106 10.61 -7.45 -7.12
CA ASP A 106 10.71 -8.62 -7.98
C ASP A 106 11.88 -9.53 -7.59
N GLY A 107 11.88 -10.72 -8.17
CA GLY A 107 12.97 -11.70 -8.04
C GLY A 107 14.23 -11.30 -8.82
N TYR A 108 15.11 -12.26 -9.02
CA TYR A 108 16.28 -12.06 -9.87
C TYR A 108 15.90 -12.25 -11.37
N PRO A 109 16.34 -11.40 -12.30
CA PRO A 109 17.12 -10.17 -12.09
C PRO A 109 16.30 -9.09 -11.39
N HIS A 110 16.91 -8.38 -10.43
CA HIS A 110 16.27 -7.31 -9.69
C HIS A 110 16.03 -6.11 -10.61
N ASN A 111 14.77 -5.85 -10.96
CA ASN A 111 14.42 -4.74 -11.84
C ASN A 111 13.76 -3.60 -11.07
N LYS A 112 12.85 -3.90 -10.15
CA LYS A 112 12.03 -2.89 -9.49
C LYS A 112 11.88 -3.14 -8.01
N ILE A 113 12.00 -2.06 -7.21
CA ILE A 113 11.63 -2.00 -5.81
C ILE A 113 10.62 -0.89 -5.59
N VAL A 114 9.55 -1.18 -4.85
CA VAL A 114 8.43 -0.26 -4.62
C VAL A 114 8.13 -0.17 -3.14
N PHE A 115 8.23 1.02 -2.56
CA PHE A 115 7.60 1.35 -1.29
C PHE A 115 6.22 1.91 -1.59
N CYS A 116 5.18 1.34 -0.99
CA CYS A 116 3.80 1.66 -1.33
C CYS A 116 3.00 2.06 -0.09
N ASP A 117 2.25 3.13 -0.22
CA ASP A 117 1.25 3.57 0.75
C ASP A 117 -0.15 3.45 0.14
N LEU A 118 -1.06 2.84 0.88
CA LEU A 118 -2.43 2.55 0.47
C LEU A 118 -3.39 3.52 1.15
N CYS A 119 -4.24 4.19 0.37
CA CYS A 119 -5.15 5.19 0.90
C CYS A 119 -6.55 5.09 0.30
N CYS A 120 -7.55 4.86 1.14
CA CYS A 120 -8.95 4.96 0.76
C CYS A 120 -9.61 6.07 1.56
N TYR A 121 -9.81 7.24 0.95
CA TYR A 121 -10.25 8.42 1.67
C TYR A 121 -11.18 9.32 0.85
N ASP A 122 -11.88 10.25 1.53
CA ASP A 122 -12.66 11.30 0.87
C ASP A 122 -11.73 12.19 0.04
N GLU A 123 -12.12 12.52 -1.19
CA GLU A 123 -11.30 13.26 -2.16
C GLU A 123 -10.77 14.60 -1.61
N LYS A 124 -11.56 15.28 -0.79
CA LYS A 124 -11.18 16.55 -0.17
C LYS A 124 -9.97 16.47 0.78
N TYR A 125 -9.57 15.26 1.21
CA TYR A 125 -8.43 15.06 2.09
C TYR A 125 -7.18 14.55 1.38
N ILE A 126 -7.27 14.25 0.09
CA ILE A 126 -6.10 13.78 -0.69
C ILE A 126 -5.09 14.92 -0.83
N GLU A 127 -5.57 16.10 -1.21
CA GLU A 127 -4.76 17.30 -1.33
C GLU A 127 -4.83 18.17 -0.06
N PRO A 128 -3.90 19.11 0.12
CA PRO A 128 -3.94 20.05 1.23
C PRO A 128 -5.28 20.77 1.32
N ASN A 129 -5.86 20.81 2.50
CA ASN A 129 -7.12 21.48 2.75
C ASN A 129 -7.03 22.25 4.07
N SER A 130 -7.26 23.56 4.00
CA SER A 130 -7.15 24.49 5.15
C SER A 130 -8.08 24.17 6.31
N GLY A 131 -9.11 23.33 6.12
CA GLY A 131 -10.10 23.01 7.15
C GLY A 131 -9.76 21.80 8.03
N HIS A 132 -8.87 20.88 7.61
CA HIS A 132 -8.69 19.61 8.29
C HIS A 132 -7.25 19.09 8.43
N ARG A 133 -6.38 19.30 7.43
CA ARG A 133 -4.94 18.98 7.48
C ARG A 133 -4.19 19.89 6.52
N SER A 134 -3.19 20.56 7.02
CA SER A 134 -2.37 21.48 6.23
C SER A 134 -1.63 20.81 5.06
N GLU A 135 -1.37 19.49 5.14
CA GLU A 135 -0.51 18.79 4.18
C GLU A 135 -1.25 17.85 3.22
N GLY A 136 -2.46 17.38 3.55
CA GLY A 136 -3.18 16.37 2.77
C GLY A 136 -2.61 14.95 2.88
N LYS A 137 -3.36 13.96 2.40
CA LYS A 137 -2.97 12.54 2.49
C LYS A 137 -1.80 12.20 1.60
N ARG A 138 -1.70 12.84 0.43
CA ARG A 138 -0.60 12.62 -0.51
C ARG A 138 0.76 13.00 0.09
N ALA A 139 0.85 14.18 0.71
CA ALA A 139 2.10 14.62 1.34
C ALA A 139 2.45 13.75 2.54
N PHE A 140 1.46 13.33 3.31
CA PHE A 140 1.65 12.42 4.43
C PHE A 140 2.18 11.05 3.97
N ALA A 141 1.57 10.44 2.95
CA ALA A 141 2.03 9.18 2.35
C ALA A 141 3.48 9.28 1.84
N ARG A 142 3.80 10.41 1.20
CA ARG A 142 5.16 10.67 0.76
C ARG A 142 6.15 10.66 1.92
N LYS A 143 5.84 11.34 3.01
CA LYS A 143 6.66 11.35 4.23
C LYS A 143 6.83 9.94 4.80
N GLN A 144 5.76 9.15 4.89
CA GLN A 144 5.83 7.77 5.36
C GLN A 144 6.78 6.91 4.53
N MET A 145 6.74 7.06 3.21
CA MET A 145 7.66 6.34 2.32
C MET A 145 9.10 6.83 2.46
N GLU A 146 9.32 8.15 2.58
CA GLU A 146 10.67 8.71 2.83
C GLU A 146 11.26 8.17 4.12
N GLU A 147 10.52 8.19 5.22
CA GLU A 147 10.98 7.64 6.51
C GLU A 147 11.23 6.12 6.44
N SER A 148 10.41 5.38 5.70
CA SER A 148 10.61 3.94 5.50
C SER A 148 11.89 3.65 4.71
N ILE A 149 12.19 4.45 3.68
CA ILE A 149 13.42 4.34 2.88
C ILE A 149 14.63 4.65 3.75
N GLU A 150 14.62 5.76 4.48
CA GLU A 150 15.73 6.16 5.35
C GLU A 150 16.03 5.09 6.40
N MET A 151 14.99 4.54 7.02
CA MET A 151 15.12 3.45 7.98
C MET A 151 15.75 2.20 7.34
N PHE A 152 15.34 1.85 6.13
CA PHE A 152 15.85 0.70 5.40
C PHE A 152 17.30 0.93 4.94
N MET A 153 17.59 2.12 4.43
CA MET A 153 18.92 2.53 3.97
C MET A 153 19.93 2.72 5.11
N GLY A 154 19.47 2.94 6.33
CA GLY A 154 20.32 3.01 7.53
C GLY A 154 21.02 1.68 7.83
N VAL A 155 20.59 0.57 7.22
CA VAL A 155 21.24 -0.74 7.34
C VAL A 155 22.14 -0.96 6.13
N ASP A 156 23.45 -0.96 6.29
CA ASP A 156 24.44 -0.96 5.20
C ASP A 156 24.17 -2.02 4.12
N VAL A 157 23.84 -3.25 4.54
CA VAL A 157 23.58 -4.36 3.59
C VAL A 157 22.30 -4.13 2.79
N LEU A 158 21.27 -3.52 3.41
CA LEU A 158 20.01 -3.20 2.75
C LEU A 158 20.17 -2.00 1.82
N ASN A 159 21.03 -1.05 2.18
CA ASN A 159 21.42 0.04 1.31
C ASN A 159 22.04 -0.52 0.02
N LEU A 160 23.04 -1.38 0.13
CA LEU A 160 23.65 -2.04 -1.04
C LEU A 160 22.61 -2.83 -1.84
N TYR A 161 21.70 -3.52 -1.18
CA TYR A 161 20.64 -4.28 -1.84
C TYR A 161 19.69 -3.39 -2.66
N ILE A 162 19.26 -2.26 -2.10
CA ILE A 162 18.42 -1.28 -2.83
C ILE A 162 19.16 -0.74 -4.07
N LEU A 163 20.47 -0.53 -3.98
CA LEU A 163 21.25 -0.03 -5.11
C LEU A 163 21.27 -1.00 -6.30
N THR A 164 20.99 -2.29 -6.09
CA THR A 164 20.90 -3.27 -7.19
C THR A 164 19.68 -3.09 -8.10
N TYR A 165 18.66 -2.34 -7.63
CA TYR A 165 17.45 -2.10 -8.41
C TYR A 165 17.59 -0.87 -9.31
N PRO A 166 17.46 -1.00 -10.64
CA PRO A 166 17.46 0.14 -11.56
C PRO A 166 16.20 1.01 -11.40
N GLU A 167 15.04 0.39 -11.13
CA GLU A 167 13.80 1.10 -10.89
C GLU A 167 13.46 1.14 -9.41
N LYS A 168 13.33 2.37 -8.87
CA LYS A 168 13.01 2.65 -7.48
C LYS A 168 11.78 3.54 -7.42
N VAL A 169 10.70 3.04 -6.84
CA VAL A 169 9.40 3.72 -6.87
C VAL A 169 8.83 3.91 -5.47
N CYS A 170 8.32 5.09 -5.22
CA CYS A 170 7.41 5.41 -4.12
C CYS A 170 6.00 5.49 -4.70
N LEU A 171 5.18 4.48 -4.44
CA LEU A 171 3.85 4.36 -5.00
C LEU A 171 2.78 4.80 -4.00
N PHE A 172 2.14 5.92 -4.27
CA PHE A 172 0.92 6.32 -3.57
C PHE A 172 -0.29 5.78 -4.31
N ALA A 173 -0.81 4.66 -3.84
CA ALA A 173 -2.00 4.04 -4.40
C ALA A 173 -3.24 4.49 -3.62
N TYR A 174 -4.19 5.12 -4.30
CA TYR A 174 -5.33 5.67 -3.59
C TYR A 174 -6.66 5.51 -4.32
N ARG A 175 -7.72 5.42 -3.54
CA ARG A 175 -9.11 5.50 -3.97
C ARG A 175 -9.75 6.69 -3.30
N ALA A 176 -10.09 7.70 -4.09
CA ALA A 176 -10.83 8.85 -3.62
C ALA A 176 -12.34 8.61 -3.78
N TYR A 177 -13.13 8.99 -2.79
CA TYR A 177 -14.58 8.97 -2.89
C TYR A 177 -15.16 10.29 -2.40
N ASN A 178 -16.27 10.71 -3.01
CA ASN A 178 -17.03 11.84 -2.52
C ASN A 178 -17.92 11.41 -1.34
N ALA A 179 -18.08 12.26 -0.34
CA ALA A 179 -18.90 11.98 0.85
C ALA A 179 -20.34 11.58 0.49
N ILE A 180 -20.82 12.03 -0.68
CA ILE A 180 -22.14 11.70 -1.22
C ILE A 180 -22.21 10.25 -1.72
N GLN A 181 -21.08 9.65 -2.07
CA GLN A 181 -20.95 8.28 -2.57
C GLN A 181 -20.49 7.28 -1.48
N LYS A 182 -20.51 7.70 -0.22
CA LYS A 182 -20.33 6.70 0.85
C LYS A 182 -21.39 5.64 0.65
N PRO A 183 -21.00 4.35 0.48
CA PRO A 183 -22.00 3.30 0.43
C PRO A 183 -22.86 3.45 1.68
N VAL A 184 -24.14 3.71 1.48
CA VAL A 184 -25.12 3.74 2.56
C VAL A 184 -24.95 2.39 3.22
N LYS A 185 -24.54 2.36 4.49
CA LYS A 185 -24.54 1.12 5.27
C LYS A 185 -25.87 0.44 4.93
N ALA A 186 -25.81 -0.74 4.35
CA ALA A 186 -27.01 -1.48 4.04
C ALA A 186 -27.77 -1.67 5.37
N GLN A 187 -28.67 -0.76 5.67
CA GLN A 187 -29.62 -0.98 6.75
C GLN A 187 -30.44 -2.18 6.27
N ARG A 188 -30.26 -3.30 6.96
CA ARG A 188 -31.14 -4.44 6.79
C ARG A 188 -32.56 -3.94 6.93
N GLY A 189 -33.27 -3.75 5.83
CA GLY A 189 -34.68 -3.46 5.91
C GLY A 189 -35.37 -2.66 4.80
N ASN A 190 -34.72 -2.14 3.78
CA ASN A 190 -35.45 -1.41 2.72
C ASN A 190 -34.95 -1.77 1.32
N VAL A 191 -35.70 -2.59 0.63
CA VAL A 191 -35.48 -3.03 -0.77
C VAL A 191 -35.54 -1.85 -1.75
N GLU A 192 -36.29 -0.81 -1.46
CA GLU A 192 -36.42 0.38 -2.31
C GLU A 192 -35.15 1.24 -2.39
N ASN A 193 -34.35 1.29 -1.32
CA ASN A 193 -33.08 2.04 -1.33
C ASN A 193 -31.98 1.35 -2.12
N ASN A 194 -32.06 0.04 -2.33
CA ASN A 194 -31.09 -0.71 -3.15
C ASN A 194 -31.26 -0.45 -4.66
N MET A 195 -32.47 -0.14 -5.12
CA MET A 195 -32.72 0.19 -6.54
C MET A 195 -32.17 1.57 -6.92
N GLN A 196 -32.26 2.55 -6.03
CA GLN A 196 -31.65 3.87 -6.30
C GLN A 196 -30.12 3.84 -6.27
N ALA A 197 -29.51 3.00 -5.45
CA ALA A 197 -28.06 2.82 -5.43
C ALA A 197 -27.52 2.13 -6.71
N MET A 198 -28.33 1.32 -7.37
CA MET A 198 -27.99 0.68 -8.66
C MET A 198 -28.13 1.63 -9.87
N MET A 199 -28.88 2.73 -9.73
CA MET A 199 -29.07 3.71 -10.82
C MET A 199 -28.06 4.86 -10.82
N VAL A 200 -27.21 4.96 -9.81
CA VAL A 200 -26.05 5.87 -9.86
C VAL A 200 -25.00 5.21 -10.73
N THR A 201 -25.06 5.50 -12.04
CA THR A 201 -23.96 5.20 -12.96
C THR A 201 -22.67 5.71 -12.31
N PRO A 202 -21.65 4.87 -12.14
CA PRO A 202 -20.37 5.37 -11.69
C PRO A 202 -19.94 6.41 -12.73
N SER A 203 -19.87 7.66 -12.33
CA SER A 203 -19.22 8.66 -13.14
C SER A 203 -17.87 8.04 -13.52
N SER A 204 -17.61 7.94 -14.80
CA SER A 204 -16.38 7.39 -15.38
C SER A 204 -15.21 8.29 -14.98
N VAL A 205 -14.81 8.21 -13.72
CA VAL A 205 -13.57 8.80 -13.26
C VAL A 205 -12.50 7.89 -13.82
N SER A 206 -11.99 8.22 -14.99
CA SER A 206 -10.84 7.53 -15.54
C SER A 206 -9.74 7.57 -14.49
N GLY A 207 -9.35 6.41 -14.00
CA GLY A 207 -8.18 6.30 -13.16
C GLY A 207 -6.97 6.82 -13.92
N SER A 208 -6.07 7.49 -13.24
CA SER A 208 -4.85 8.02 -13.84
C SER A 208 -3.63 7.60 -13.03
N ILE A 209 -2.56 7.30 -13.76
CA ILE A 209 -1.22 7.21 -13.19
C ILE A 209 -0.56 8.56 -13.43
N VAL A 210 -0.14 9.22 -12.38
CA VAL A 210 0.61 10.46 -12.46
C VAL A 210 2.00 10.21 -11.91
N THR A 211 3.01 10.38 -12.76
CA THR A 211 4.40 10.32 -12.35
C THR A 211 4.88 11.74 -12.06
N GLU A 212 5.19 12.02 -10.83
CA GLU A 212 5.89 13.24 -10.48
C GLU A 212 7.39 13.00 -10.63
N ASN A 213 8.06 13.73 -11.52
CA ASN A 213 9.52 13.66 -11.72
C ASN A 213 10.31 14.23 -10.52
N LYS A 214 9.73 14.26 -9.34
CA LYS A 214 10.44 14.59 -8.12
C LYS A 214 11.22 13.37 -7.68
N VAL A 215 12.49 13.40 -7.95
CA VAL A 215 13.46 12.47 -7.36
C VAL A 215 13.36 12.65 -5.85
N MET A 216 12.81 11.65 -5.19
CA MET A 216 12.89 11.53 -3.73
C MET A 216 14.34 11.18 -3.34
N ASN A 217 14.66 11.27 -2.05
CA ASN A 217 15.95 10.80 -1.56
C ASN A 217 16.28 9.41 -2.13
N HIS A 218 17.55 9.17 -2.42
CA HIS A 218 18.05 7.90 -2.97
C HIS A 218 17.52 7.50 -4.37
N ASN A 219 17.15 8.49 -5.19
CA ASN A 219 16.68 8.30 -6.57
C ASN A 219 15.37 7.50 -6.72
N PHE A 220 14.50 7.57 -5.75
CA PHE A 220 13.14 7.06 -5.88
C PHE A 220 12.26 8.06 -6.65
N ILE A 221 11.43 7.54 -7.55
CA ILE A 221 10.43 8.31 -8.29
C ILE A 221 9.10 8.20 -7.55
N PHE A 222 8.44 9.32 -7.30
CA PHE A 222 7.11 9.32 -6.72
C PHE A 222 6.05 9.13 -7.80
N VAL A 223 5.23 8.08 -7.64
CA VAL A 223 4.16 7.71 -8.57
C VAL A 223 2.82 7.71 -7.83
N GLN A 224 1.83 8.36 -8.41
CA GLN A 224 0.46 8.32 -7.92
C GLN A 224 -0.37 7.40 -8.81
N ASN A 225 -1.07 6.44 -8.20
CA ASN A 225 -1.97 5.53 -8.90
C ASN A 225 -3.38 5.65 -8.31
N LYS A 226 -4.28 6.32 -9.04
CA LYS A 226 -5.68 6.45 -8.64
C LYS A 226 -6.49 5.24 -9.11
N TYR A 227 -7.12 4.54 -8.16
CA TYR A 227 -8.08 3.48 -8.49
C TYR A 227 -9.19 4.01 -9.45
N PRO A 228 -9.64 3.26 -10.46
CA PRO A 228 -9.38 1.85 -10.73
C PRO A 228 -8.19 1.53 -11.67
N THR A 229 -7.29 2.47 -11.91
CA THR A 229 -6.15 2.26 -12.82
C THR A 229 -5.30 1.09 -12.33
N VAL A 230 -4.90 0.25 -13.27
CA VAL A 230 -4.00 -0.89 -13.02
C VAL A 230 -2.56 -0.38 -13.06
N TYR A 231 -1.82 -0.63 -12.00
CA TYR A 231 -0.38 -0.39 -11.96
C TYR A 231 0.32 -1.54 -12.69
N ASN A 232 1.11 -1.20 -13.70
CA ASN A 232 1.90 -2.19 -14.44
C ASN A 232 3.28 -2.30 -13.79
N TRP A 233 3.63 -3.54 -13.49
CA TRP A 233 4.95 -3.83 -12.94
C TRP A 233 6.05 -3.61 -13.94
#